data_10f0eb79d898b16f0f95ce53422cd9e1
#
_entry.id   10f0eb79d898b16f0f95ce53422cd9e1
#
_cell.length_a   1.000
_cell.length_b   1.000
_cell.length_c   1.000
_cell.angle_alpha   90.00
_cell.angle_beta   90.00
_cell.angle_gamma   90.00
#
_symmetry.space_group_name_H-M   'P 1'
#
loop_
_entity.id
_entity.type
_entity.pdbx_description
1 polymer ?
#
loop_
_entity_poly.entity_id
_entity_poly.type
_entity_poly.pdbx_seq_one_letter_code
_entity_poly.pdbx_strand_id
1 'polypeptide(L)'
;MGMNNVEIGLRIQAIRKEQDMTREELAEKAEISTKFLYEIEMGKKGLSAESVLKISRALSISSDYLLTGEGKSKYSKFDNLSQKQLKRLEKIVKLTYEFCNDK
;
A
#
# COMPACT_ATOMS: atom_id res chain seq x y z
N MET A 1 8.82 20.45 -6.88
CA MET A 1 8.12 20.00 -6.29
C MET A 1 7.43 18.84 -6.62
N GLY A 2 7.46 17.94 -6.48
CA GLY A 2 7.09 16.73 -6.23
C GLY A 2 6.07 15.90 -6.94
N MET A 3 5.40 16.35 -7.87
CA MET A 3 4.41 15.50 -8.54
C MET A 3 4.93 14.97 -9.86
N ASN A 4 6.06 14.32 -9.77
CA ASN A 4 6.69 13.69 -10.92
C ASN A 4 6.17 12.26 -11.02
N ASN A 5 5.71 11.87 -12.20
CA ASN A 5 5.14 10.55 -12.41
C ASN A 5 6.09 9.41 -12.03
N VAL A 6 7.37 9.59 -12.33
CA VAL A 6 8.36 8.56 -12.00
C VAL A 6 8.50 8.42 -10.49
N GLU A 7 8.58 9.54 -9.79
CA GLU A 7 8.73 9.50 -8.34
C GLU A 7 7.48 8.92 -7.67
N ILE A 8 6.31 9.31 -8.15
CA ILE A 8 5.07 8.78 -7.61
C ILE A 8 4.99 7.28 -7.85
N GLY A 9 5.36 6.84 -9.04
CA GLY A 9 5.35 5.42 -9.35
C GLY A 9 6.28 4.62 -8.47
N LEU A 10 7.49 5.13 -8.24
CA LEU A 10 8.44 4.46 -7.36
C LEU A 10 7.93 4.42 -5.92
N ARG A 11 7.27 5.49 -5.50
CA ARG A 11 6.70 5.54 -4.16
C ARG A 11 5.61 4.50 -3.99
N ILE A 12 4.75 4.36 -4.99
CA ILE A 12 3.71 3.34 -4.96
C ILE A 12 4.33 1.95 -4.86
N GLN A 13 5.36 1.69 -5.66
CA GLN A 13 6.05 0.40 -5.60
C GLN A 13 6.62 0.14 -4.21
N ALA A 14 7.28 1.14 -3.63
CA ALA A 14 7.92 0.98 -2.33
C ALA A 14 6.87 0.67 -1.25
N ILE A 15 5.78 1.42 -1.24
CA ILE A 15 4.74 1.21 -0.24
C ILE A 15 4.07 -0.13 -0.44
N ARG A 16 3.81 -0.49 -1.69
CA ARG A 16 3.20 -1.78 -2.01
C ARG A 16 4.06 -2.93 -1.49
N LYS A 17 5.35 -2.85 -1.73
CA LYS A 17 6.27 -3.90 -1.30
C LYS A 17 6.39 -3.95 0.22
N GLU A 18 6.36 -2.79 0.87
CA GLU A 18 6.36 -2.76 2.33
C GLU A 18 5.16 -3.47 2.90
N GLN A 19 4.04 -3.42 2.20
CA GLN A 19 2.82 -4.06 2.65
C GLN A 19 2.69 -5.49 2.11
N ASP A 20 3.74 -6.00 1.50
CA ASP A 20 3.79 -7.37 1.00
C ASP A 20 2.72 -7.68 -0.03
N MET A 21 2.39 -6.70 -0.85
CA MET A 21 1.41 -6.92 -1.90
C MET A 21 2.09 -7.09 -3.25
N THR A 22 1.57 -8.02 -4.04
CA THR A 22 1.95 -8.09 -5.44
C THR A 22 1.24 -6.96 -6.19
N ARG A 23 1.72 -6.69 -7.40
CA ARG A 23 1.05 -5.69 -8.23
C ARG A 23 -0.39 -6.10 -8.50
N GLU A 24 -0.61 -7.39 -8.73
CA GLU A 24 -1.95 -7.90 -8.97
C GLU A 24 -2.86 -7.68 -7.77
N GLU A 25 -2.34 -7.90 -6.58
CA GLU A 25 -3.12 -7.69 -5.37
C GLU A 25 -3.49 -6.23 -5.18
N LEU A 26 -2.55 -5.34 -5.40
CA LEU A 26 -2.85 -3.92 -5.27
C LEU A 26 -3.84 -3.47 -6.34
N ALA A 27 -3.66 -3.93 -7.57
CA ALA A 27 -4.56 -3.56 -8.65
C ALA A 27 -5.99 -3.99 -8.34
N GLU A 28 -6.14 -5.20 -7.85
CA GLU A 28 -7.45 -5.71 -7.47
C GLU A 28 -8.06 -4.88 -6.33
N LYS A 29 -7.27 -4.59 -5.32
CA LYS A 29 -7.74 -3.83 -4.17
C LYS A 29 -8.11 -2.40 -4.56
N ALA A 30 -7.38 -1.82 -5.49
CA ALA A 30 -7.64 -0.47 -5.97
C ALA A 30 -8.67 -0.45 -7.10
N GLU A 31 -9.13 -1.62 -7.55
CA GLU A 31 -10.13 -1.72 -8.62
C GLU A 31 -9.64 -1.09 -9.92
N ILE A 32 -8.39 -1.35 -10.25
CA ILE A 32 -7.81 -0.93 -11.53
C ILE A 32 -7.15 -2.15 -12.16
N SER A 33 -6.84 -2.05 -13.45
CA SER A 33 -6.20 -3.17 -14.12
C SER A 33 -4.73 -3.25 -13.70
N THR A 34 -4.19 -4.46 -13.73
CA THR A 34 -2.79 -4.67 -13.44
C THR A 34 -1.90 -3.93 -14.42
N LYS A 35 -2.32 -3.89 -15.69
CA LYS A 35 -1.56 -3.17 -16.71
C LYS A 35 -1.51 -1.67 -16.41
N PHE A 36 -2.64 -1.10 -16.00
CA PHE A 36 -2.70 0.32 -15.67
C PHE A 36 -1.80 0.62 -14.48
N LEU A 37 -1.85 -0.22 -13.46
CA LEU A 37 -0.99 -0.03 -12.30
C LEU A 37 0.49 -0.15 -12.69
N TYR A 38 0.82 -1.11 -13.55
CA TYR A 38 2.19 -1.25 -14.03
C TYR A 38 2.66 0.04 -14.69
N GLU A 39 1.83 0.62 -15.53
CA GLU A 39 2.19 1.85 -16.24
C GLU A 39 2.38 3.01 -15.27
N ILE A 40 1.56 3.07 -14.23
CA ILE A 40 1.71 4.09 -13.20
C ILE A 40 3.01 3.87 -12.44
N GLU A 41 3.27 2.63 -12.03
CA GLU A 41 4.47 2.33 -11.26
C GLU A 41 5.75 2.58 -12.04
N MET A 42 5.68 2.44 -13.36
CA MET A 42 6.84 2.68 -14.22
C MET A 42 6.96 4.14 -14.61
N GLY A 43 6.05 4.99 -14.18
CA GLY A 43 6.10 6.39 -14.52
C GLY A 43 5.65 6.72 -15.93
N LYS A 44 5.03 5.75 -16.60
CA LYS A 44 4.58 5.94 -17.98
C LYS A 44 3.25 6.66 -18.08
N LYS A 45 2.46 6.61 -17.00
CA LYS A 45 1.19 7.30 -16.94
C LYS A 45 1.07 8.02 -15.61
N GLY A 46 0.39 9.16 -15.66
CA GLY A 46 0.09 9.88 -14.44
C GLY A 46 -1.20 9.38 -13.82
N LEU A 47 -1.51 9.91 -12.66
CA LEU A 47 -2.69 9.55 -11.91
C LEU A 47 -3.78 10.57 -12.11
N SER A 48 -5.00 10.10 -12.41
CA SER A 48 -6.18 10.94 -12.33
C SER A 48 -6.57 11.06 -10.86
N ALA A 49 -7.46 12.00 -10.57
CA ALA A 49 -7.96 12.15 -9.20
C ALA A 49 -8.59 10.85 -8.71
N GLU A 50 -9.34 10.18 -9.58
CA GLU A 50 -9.97 8.92 -9.22
C GLU A 50 -8.93 7.86 -8.89
N SER A 51 -7.87 7.76 -9.70
CA SER A 51 -6.82 6.78 -9.46
C SER A 51 -6.06 7.08 -8.17
N VAL A 52 -5.83 8.36 -7.88
CA VAL A 52 -5.20 8.74 -6.62
C VAL A 52 -6.02 8.23 -5.44
N LEU A 53 -7.33 8.46 -5.47
CA LEU A 53 -8.19 8.00 -4.39
C LEU A 53 -8.17 6.49 -4.26
N LYS A 54 -8.29 5.80 -5.38
CA LYS A 54 -8.34 4.32 -5.35
C LYS A 54 -7.05 3.73 -4.81
N ILE A 55 -5.92 4.22 -5.28
CA ILE A 55 -4.64 3.67 -4.86
C ILE A 55 -4.32 4.05 -3.42
N SER A 56 -4.57 5.32 -3.05
CA SER A 56 -4.26 5.73 -1.68
C SER A 56 -5.12 4.98 -0.68
N ARG A 57 -6.39 4.74 -0.99
CA ARG A 57 -7.24 3.94 -0.11
C ARG A 57 -6.78 2.49 -0.03
N ALA A 58 -6.41 1.93 -1.18
CA ALA A 58 -5.94 0.55 -1.20
C ALA A 58 -4.67 0.37 -0.38
N LEU A 59 -3.82 1.38 -0.36
CA LEU A 59 -2.58 1.35 0.41
C LEU A 59 -2.75 1.90 1.83
N SER A 60 -3.92 2.45 2.14
CA SER A 60 -4.21 3.04 3.45
C SER A 60 -3.27 4.20 3.79
N ILE A 61 -2.99 5.02 2.81
CA ILE A 61 -2.17 6.22 3.00
C ILE A 61 -2.97 7.43 2.54
N SER A 62 -2.51 8.61 2.90
CA SER A 62 -3.16 9.83 2.45
C SER A 62 -2.81 10.10 0.99
N SER A 63 -3.70 10.81 0.30
CA SER A 63 -3.42 11.22 -1.07
C SER A 63 -2.21 12.17 -1.11
N ASP A 64 -2.09 13.03 -0.11
CA ASP A 64 -0.96 13.93 -0.04
C ASP A 64 0.36 13.18 0.02
N TYR A 65 0.42 12.16 0.88
CA TYR A 65 1.64 11.37 0.98
C TYR A 65 1.94 10.66 -0.32
N LEU A 66 0.91 10.11 -0.95
CA LEU A 66 1.08 9.42 -2.22
C LEU A 66 1.68 10.35 -3.27
N LEU A 67 1.17 11.57 -3.36
CA LEU A 67 1.55 12.48 -4.41
C LEU A 67 2.85 13.21 -4.15
N THR A 68 3.11 13.55 -2.90
CA THR A 68 4.25 14.41 -2.58
C THR A 68 5.36 13.71 -1.81
N GLY A 69 5.06 12.59 -1.19
CA GLY A 69 6.01 11.90 -0.32
C GLY A 69 6.23 12.63 0.99
N GLU A 70 5.45 13.68 1.24
CA GLU A 70 5.60 14.47 2.45
C GLU A 70 4.36 14.32 3.32
N GLY A 71 4.56 14.57 4.58
CA GLY A 71 3.49 14.42 5.53
C GLY A 71 3.60 13.07 6.20
N LYS A 72 2.96 12.95 7.32
CA LYS A 72 2.94 11.68 8.00
C LYS A 72 2.03 10.78 7.22
N SER A 73 2.59 9.66 6.76
CA SER A 73 1.71 8.56 6.55
C SER A 73 0.99 8.48 7.88
N LYS A 74 -0.29 8.37 7.89
CA LYS A 74 -1.02 8.37 9.11
C LYS A 74 -0.75 7.18 9.94
N TYR A 75 0.42 6.66 9.86
CA TYR A 75 0.66 5.43 10.47
C TYR A 75 1.30 5.69 11.79
N SER A 76 0.58 5.58 12.83
CA SER A 76 1.22 5.14 14.03
C SER A 76 1.56 3.69 13.79
N LYS A 77 2.46 3.15 14.58
CA LYS A 77 3.04 1.84 14.31
C LYS A 77 2.04 0.72 14.17
N PHE A 78 0.89 0.83 14.81
CA PHE A 78 -0.10 -0.23 14.75
C PHE A 78 -1.38 0.19 14.06
N ASP A 79 -1.68 1.47 14.08
CA ASP A 79 -2.96 1.95 13.57
C ASP A 79 -3.02 1.91 12.06
N ASN A 80 -1.86 1.77 11.44
CA ASN A 80 -1.80 1.88 10.00
C ASN A 80 -1.18 0.68 9.32
N LEU A 81 -1.23 -0.43 9.97
CA LEU A 81 -0.86 -1.66 9.31
C LEU A 81 -1.92 -1.98 8.26
N SER A 82 -1.48 -2.44 7.11
CA SER A 82 -2.41 -2.88 6.09
C SER A 82 -3.17 -4.10 6.60
N GLN A 83 -4.28 -4.41 5.97
CA GLN A 83 -5.04 -5.60 6.34
C GLN A 83 -4.17 -6.84 6.30
N LYS A 84 -3.31 -6.94 5.31
CA LYS A 84 -2.45 -8.10 5.17
C LYS A 84 -1.44 -8.17 6.32
N GLN A 85 -0.88 -7.03 6.71
CA GLN A 85 0.06 -6.99 7.83
C GLN A 85 -0.62 -7.30 9.15
N LEU A 86 -1.83 -6.80 9.34
CA LEU A 86 -2.59 -7.11 10.53
C LEU A 86 -2.89 -8.60 10.63
N LYS A 87 -3.28 -9.21 9.52
CA LYS A 87 -3.54 -10.64 9.51
C LYS A 87 -2.30 -11.44 9.83
N ARG A 88 -1.15 -11.02 9.34
CA ARG A 88 0.10 -11.69 9.67
C ARG A 88 0.41 -11.59 11.14
N LEU A 89 0.24 -10.40 11.70
CA LEU A 89 0.51 -10.18 13.11
C LEU A 89 -0.43 -11.02 13.96
N GLU A 90 -1.71 -11.04 13.63
CA GLU A 90 -2.68 -11.85 14.32
C GLU A 90 -2.32 -13.32 14.28
N LYS A 91 -1.89 -13.78 13.12
CA LYS A 91 -1.52 -15.18 12.95
C LYS A 91 -0.32 -15.54 13.83
N ILE A 92 0.67 -14.67 13.87
CA ILE A 92 1.85 -14.91 14.71
C ILE A 92 1.46 -14.96 16.18
N VAL A 93 0.66 -14.01 16.62
CA VAL A 93 0.20 -13.98 18.00
C VAL A 93 -0.59 -15.23 18.33
N LYS A 94 -1.48 -15.64 17.44
CA LYS A 94 -2.31 -16.82 17.65
C LYS A 94 -1.46 -18.08 17.75
N LEU A 95 -0.49 -18.23 16.84
CA LEU A 95 0.38 -19.40 16.88
C LEU A 95 1.18 -19.45 18.17
N THR A 96 1.69 -18.29 18.60
CA THR A 96 2.43 -18.23 19.85
C THR A 96 1.55 -18.59 21.03
N TYR A 97 0.33 -18.08 21.05
CA TYR A 97 -0.62 -18.36 22.10
C TYR A 97 -0.95 -19.86 22.15
N GLU A 98 -1.25 -20.44 21.00
CA GLU A 98 -1.58 -21.85 20.93
C GLU A 98 -0.41 -22.72 21.38
N PHE A 99 0.78 -22.34 20.98
CA PHE A 99 1.97 -23.07 21.37
C PHE A 99 2.15 -23.05 22.87
N CYS A 100 1.98 -21.88 23.49
CA CYS A 100 2.16 -21.73 24.92
C CYS A 100 1.09 -22.43 25.73
N ASN A 101 -0.12 -22.58 25.17
CA ASN A 101 -1.23 -23.16 25.88
C ASN A 101 -1.52 -24.60 25.50
N ASP A 102 -0.73 -25.14 24.59
CA ASP A 102 -0.96 -26.51 24.13
C ASP A 102 -0.27 -27.45 25.10
N LYS A 103 -1.03 -28.03 25.97
CA LYS A 103 -0.50 -28.94 26.95
C LYS A 103 -0.99 -30.35 26.71
#